data_8106ce373e5c7c5e5f728fb02b7a66c1
#
_entry.id   8106ce373e5c7c5e5f728fb02b7a66c1
#
_cell.length_a   1.000
_cell.length_b   1.000
_cell.length_c   1.000
_cell.angle_alpha   90.00
_cell.angle_beta   90.00
_cell.angle_gamma   90.00
#
_symmetry.space_group_name_H-M   'P 1'
#
loop_
_entity.id
_entity.type
_entity.pdbx_description
1 polymer ?
#
loop_
_entity_poly.entity_id
_entity_poly.type
_entity_poly.pdbx_seq_one_letter_code
_entity_poly.pdbx_strand_id
1 'polypeptide(L)'
;MVDGVEYPVDAIVFATGFELGADPATRAGADIRGRDGVTLAEHWADGLSTLHGWVSRGFPNLFHVGAGQNSASVNFAHVLDEQAGHIAAVCAEAARRGVRVVEPTAA
;
A
#
# COMPACT_ATOMS: atom_id res chain seq x y z
N MET A 1 -12.20 31.08 14.90
CA MET A 1 -13.07 31.76 13.92
C MET A 1 -13.22 30.86 12.70
N VAL A 2 -14.42 30.63 12.26
CA VAL A 2 -14.74 29.90 11.01
C VAL A 2 -15.57 30.86 10.16
N ASP A 3 -15.17 31.11 8.93
CA ASP A 3 -15.82 32.03 7.98
C ASP A 3 -16.09 33.43 8.56
N GLY A 4 -15.18 33.92 9.40
CA GLY A 4 -15.30 35.22 10.06
C GLY A 4 -16.20 35.25 11.29
N VAL A 5 -16.80 34.11 11.66
CA VAL A 5 -17.65 33.97 12.86
C VAL A 5 -16.81 33.42 14.01
N GLU A 6 -16.91 34.08 15.18
CA GLU A 6 -16.29 33.60 16.42
C GLU A 6 -17.23 32.64 17.16
N TYR A 7 -16.69 31.46 17.49
CA TYR A 7 -17.38 30.46 18.31
C TYR A 7 -16.65 30.35 19.67
N PRO A 8 -17.27 30.76 20.76
CA PRO A 8 -16.71 30.54 22.08
C PRO A 8 -16.75 29.05 22.42
N VAL A 9 -15.59 28.46 22.70
CA VAL A 9 -15.43 27.05 23.02
C VAL A 9 -14.39 26.88 24.13
N ASP A 10 -14.57 25.88 25.00
CA ASP A 10 -13.65 25.59 26.10
C ASP A 10 -12.47 24.72 25.62
N ALA A 11 -12.65 23.95 24.55
CA ALA A 11 -11.62 23.09 23.99
C ALA A 11 -11.78 22.92 22.47
N ILE A 12 -10.66 22.73 21.76
CA ILE A 12 -10.63 22.38 20.33
C ILE A 12 -9.94 21.03 20.21
N VAL A 13 -10.61 20.06 19.56
CA VAL A 13 -10.07 18.74 19.26
C VAL A 13 -9.75 18.68 17.77
N PHE A 14 -8.48 18.52 17.44
CA PHE A 14 -8.05 18.30 16.04
C PHE A 14 -8.20 16.82 15.70
N ALA A 15 -9.24 16.48 14.92
CA ALA A 15 -9.52 15.14 14.43
C ALA A 15 -9.37 15.12 12.89
N THR A 16 -8.20 15.55 12.41
CA THR A 16 -7.91 15.79 10.98
C THR A 16 -7.67 14.52 10.16
N GLY A 17 -7.66 13.35 10.81
CA GLY A 17 -7.44 12.05 10.14
C GLY A 17 -5.97 11.78 9.81
N PHE A 18 -5.76 10.72 9.04
CA PHE A 18 -4.44 10.32 8.54
C PHE A 18 -4.29 10.69 7.06
N GLU A 19 -3.07 10.92 6.61
CA GLU A 19 -2.74 11.05 5.18
C GLU A 19 -2.82 9.68 4.48
N LEU A 20 -4.02 9.25 4.11
CA LEU A 20 -4.24 7.95 3.47
C LEU A 20 -3.75 7.91 2.02
N GLY A 21 -3.58 9.05 1.37
CA GLY A 21 -3.21 9.18 -0.03
C GLY A 21 -1.71 9.38 -0.30
N ALA A 22 -0.87 9.40 0.74
CA ALA A 22 0.56 9.56 0.52
C ALA A 22 1.17 8.32 -0.14
N ASP A 23 2.02 8.55 -1.16
CA ASP A 23 2.81 7.52 -1.83
C ASP A 23 3.58 6.67 -0.80
N PRO A 24 3.54 5.32 -0.89
CA PRO A 24 4.23 4.42 0.02
C PRO A 24 5.73 4.70 0.15
N ALA A 25 6.41 5.10 -0.92
CA ALA A 25 7.82 5.46 -0.89
C ALA A 25 8.07 6.71 -0.05
N THR A 26 7.23 7.73 -0.22
CA THR A 26 7.29 8.97 0.59
C THR A 26 7.05 8.66 2.08
N ARG A 27 6.10 7.77 2.39
CA ARG A 27 5.79 7.36 3.76
C ARG A 27 6.90 6.52 4.39
N ALA A 28 7.54 5.66 3.59
CA ALA A 28 8.66 4.83 4.04
C ALA A 28 9.97 5.61 4.15
N GLY A 29 10.04 6.83 3.60
CA GLY A 29 11.29 7.59 3.49
C GLY A 29 12.34 6.86 2.64
N ALA A 30 11.92 6.00 1.71
CA ALA A 30 12.76 5.16 0.90
C ALA A 30 12.35 5.24 -0.57
N ASP A 31 13.34 5.30 -1.45
CA ASP A 31 13.15 5.25 -2.90
C ASP A 31 13.12 3.78 -3.35
N ILE A 32 11.91 3.23 -3.52
CA ILE A 32 11.71 1.84 -3.92
C ILE A 32 11.86 1.75 -5.43
N ARG A 33 12.88 0.99 -5.89
CA ARG A 33 13.17 0.79 -7.31
C ARG A 33 12.92 -0.66 -7.72
N GLY A 34 12.21 -0.82 -8.83
CA GLY A 34 11.95 -2.10 -9.47
C GLY A 34 12.99 -2.43 -10.55
N ARG A 35 12.59 -3.27 -11.49
CA ARG A 35 13.39 -3.59 -12.68
C ARG A 35 13.67 -2.33 -13.49
N ASP A 36 14.80 -2.31 -14.15
CA ASP A 36 15.25 -1.21 -15.01
C ASP A 36 15.37 0.15 -14.28
N GLY A 37 15.40 0.12 -12.95
CA GLY A 37 15.56 1.31 -12.12
C GLY A 37 14.31 2.19 -11.97
N VAL A 38 13.16 1.76 -12.52
CA VAL A 38 11.88 2.48 -12.39
C VAL A 38 11.47 2.54 -10.93
N THR A 39 11.14 3.73 -10.44
CA THR A 39 10.65 3.91 -9.07
C THR A 39 9.19 3.50 -8.94
N LEU A 40 8.79 3.12 -7.73
CA LEU A 40 7.39 2.78 -7.46
C LEU A 40 6.47 4.00 -7.69
N ALA A 41 6.95 5.20 -7.38
CA ALA A 41 6.24 6.45 -7.64
C ALA A 41 6.01 6.70 -9.14
N GLU A 42 7.03 6.47 -9.98
CA GLU A 42 6.91 6.54 -11.44
C GLU A 42 5.95 5.48 -11.98
N HIS A 43 6.04 4.24 -11.45
CA HIS A 43 5.16 3.14 -11.86
C HIS A 43 3.68 3.40 -11.55
N TRP A 44 3.40 4.14 -10.49
CA TRP A 44 2.04 4.49 -10.07
C TRP A 44 1.63 5.93 -10.38
N ALA A 45 2.38 6.64 -11.25
CA ALA A 45 2.08 8.03 -11.60
C ALA A 45 0.67 8.22 -12.16
N ASP A 46 0.18 7.26 -12.94
CA ASP A 46 -1.18 7.24 -13.50
C ASP A 46 -2.21 6.53 -12.62
N GLY A 47 -1.82 6.17 -11.41
CA GLY A 47 -2.65 5.47 -10.44
C GLY A 47 -2.08 4.13 -9.98
N LEU A 48 -2.60 3.62 -8.89
CA LEU A 48 -2.18 2.33 -8.33
C LEU A 48 -2.46 1.19 -9.31
N SER A 49 -1.44 0.38 -9.60
CA SER A 49 -1.54 -0.83 -10.41
C SER A 49 -0.95 -2.01 -9.67
N THR A 50 -1.82 -2.86 -9.12
CA THR A 50 -1.43 -4.04 -8.33
C THR A 50 -2.24 -5.25 -8.74
N LEU A 51 -1.70 -6.44 -8.52
CA LEU A 51 -2.46 -7.69 -8.54
C LEU A 51 -2.88 -8.01 -7.09
N HIS A 52 -4.18 -8.20 -6.88
CA HIS A 52 -4.79 -8.47 -5.57
C HIS A 52 -4.50 -7.42 -4.48
N GLY A 53 -4.08 -6.22 -4.85
CA GLY A 53 -3.81 -5.14 -3.90
C GLY A 53 -2.48 -5.26 -3.13
N TRP A 54 -1.64 -6.24 -3.41
CA TRP A 54 -0.43 -6.47 -2.61
C TRP A 54 0.87 -6.78 -3.41
N VAL A 55 0.83 -6.93 -4.74
CA VAL A 55 2.04 -7.05 -5.58
C VAL A 55 1.93 -6.18 -6.83
N SER A 56 3.03 -5.64 -7.29
CA SER A 56 3.13 -4.88 -8.54
C SER A 56 4.11 -5.53 -9.49
N ARG A 57 3.78 -5.55 -10.79
CA ARG A 57 4.68 -6.00 -11.83
C ARG A 57 5.87 -5.04 -11.95
N GLY A 58 7.04 -5.58 -12.22
CA GLY A 58 8.28 -4.80 -12.28
C GLY A 58 8.98 -4.66 -10.94
N PHE A 59 8.35 -5.12 -9.84
CA PHE A 59 8.89 -5.07 -8.49
C PHE A 59 8.96 -6.47 -7.87
N PRO A 60 9.94 -7.31 -8.32
CA PRO A 60 10.04 -8.69 -7.85
C PRO A 60 10.27 -8.75 -6.34
N ASN A 61 9.60 -9.68 -5.68
CA ASN A 61 9.67 -9.92 -4.23
C ASN A 61 9.24 -8.72 -3.37
N LEU A 62 8.59 -7.72 -3.94
CA LEU A 62 8.00 -6.61 -3.19
C LEU A 62 6.52 -6.91 -2.93
N PHE A 63 6.15 -6.90 -1.65
CA PHE A 63 4.78 -7.07 -1.21
C PHE A 63 4.29 -5.82 -0.49
N HIS A 64 3.09 -5.36 -0.86
CA HIS A 64 2.44 -4.22 -0.24
C HIS A 64 1.38 -4.72 0.74
N VAL A 65 1.41 -4.26 1.97
CA VAL A 65 0.36 -4.56 2.95
C VAL A 65 -0.36 -3.27 3.29
N GLY A 66 -1.66 -3.24 3.12
CA GLY A 66 -2.45 -2.05 3.40
C GLY A 66 -3.69 -1.90 2.52
N ALA A 67 -4.20 -0.67 2.43
CA ALA A 67 -5.45 -0.34 1.76
C ALA A 67 -5.34 -0.14 0.23
N GLY A 68 -4.20 -0.40 -0.39
CA GLY A 68 -4.00 -0.20 -1.82
C GLY A 68 -4.87 -1.15 -2.66
N GLN A 69 -5.77 -0.59 -3.48
CA GLN A 69 -6.69 -1.32 -4.39
C GLN A 69 -7.53 -2.44 -3.74
N ASN A 70 -7.63 -2.47 -2.42
CA ASN A 70 -8.55 -3.32 -1.69
C ASN A 70 -9.81 -2.54 -1.35
N SER A 71 -10.94 -3.24 -1.22
CA SER A 71 -12.18 -2.61 -0.80
C SER A 71 -12.00 -1.99 0.59
N ALA A 72 -12.54 -0.79 0.77
CA ALA A 72 -12.61 -0.19 2.09
C ALA A 72 -13.46 -1.10 3.00
N SER A 73 -12.84 -1.67 4.01
CA SER A 73 -13.51 -2.50 5.00
C SER A 73 -13.47 -1.82 6.35
N VAL A 74 -14.59 -1.86 7.06
CA VAL A 74 -14.66 -1.42 8.46
C VAL A 74 -13.79 -2.32 9.37
N ASN A 75 -13.47 -3.54 8.92
CA ASN A 75 -12.56 -4.46 9.60
C ASN A 75 -11.21 -4.50 8.88
N PHE A 76 -10.46 -3.43 9.01
CA PHE A 76 -9.14 -3.31 8.38
C PHE A 76 -8.14 -4.36 8.87
N ALA A 77 -8.22 -4.75 10.15
CA ALA A 77 -7.37 -5.78 10.72
C ALA A 77 -7.56 -7.15 10.01
N HIS A 78 -8.81 -7.51 9.69
CA HIS A 78 -9.10 -8.73 8.92
C HIS A 78 -8.51 -8.67 7.52
N VAL A 79 -8.60 -7.53 6.84
CA VAL A 79 -7.99 -7.36 5.50
C VAL A 79 -6.48 -7.56 5.55
N LEU A 80 -5.80 -7.02 6.56
CA LEU A 80 -4.36 -7.20 6.75
C LEU A 80 -3.99 -8.67 7.02
N ASP A 81 -4.80 -9.37 7.82
CA ASP A 81 -4.60 -10.80 8.14
C ASP A 81 -4.72 -11.67 6.88
N GLU A 82 -5.76 -11.46 6.07
CA GLU A 82 -5.95 -12.15 4.79
C GLU A 82 -4.80 -11.88 3.81
N GLN A 83 -4.35 -10.63 3.69
CA GLN A 83 -3.19 -10.28 2.86
C GLN A 83 -1.92 -10.99 3.36
N ALA A 84 -1.66 -10.95 4.65
CA ALA A 84 -0.49 -11.59 5.26
C ALA A 84 -0.50 -13.11 5.03
N GLY A 85 -1.65 -13.75 5.22
CA GLY A 85 -1.85 -15.17 4.95
C GLY A 85 -1.59 -15.54 3.48
N HIS A 86 -2.08 -14.72 2.54
CA HIS A 86 -1.86 -14.94 1.11
C HIS A 86 -0.38 -14.77 0.73
N ILE A 87 0.26 -13.71 1.21
CA ILE A 87 1.71 -13.48 0.99
C ILE A 87 2.53 -14.65 1.55
N ALA A 88 2.23 -15.09 2.77
CA ALA A 88 2.90 -16.22 3.40
C ALA A 88 2.76 -17.51 2.57
N ALA A 89 1.57 -17.79 2.04
CA ALA A 89 1.32 -18.95 1.19
C ALA A 89 2.14 -18.89 -0.11
N VAL A 90 2.21 -17.72 -0.74
CA VAL A 90 3.03 -17.51 -1.95
C VAL A 90 4.52 -17.69 -1.65
N CYS A 91 5.01 -17.14 -0.55
CA CYS A 91 6.41 -17.32 -0.14
C CYS A 91 6.74 -18.80 0.15
N ALA A 92 5.85 -19.52 0.85
CA ALA A 92 6.02 -20.94 1.14
C ALA A 92 6.05 -21.77 -0.15
N GLU A 93 5.17 -21.49 -1.10
CA GLU A 93 5.14 -22.17 -2.39
C GLU A 93 6.39 -21.88 -3.25
N ALA A 94 6.86 -20.62 -3.25
CA ALA A 94 8.11 -20.27 -3.91
C ALA A 94 9.31 -21.04 -3.32
N ALA A 95 9.39 -21.12 -1.99
CA ALA A 95 10.41 -21.89 -1.29
C ALA A 95 10.33 -23.38 -1.63
N ARG A 96 9.12 -23.97 -1.63
CA ARG A 96 8.89 -25.39 -2.00
C ARG A 96 9.35 -25.71 -3.43
N ARG A 97 9.18 -24.75 -4.35
CA ARG A 97 9.62 -24.89 -5.76
C ARG A 97 11.09 -24.52 -5.98
N GLY A 98 11.80 -24.05 -4.97
CA GLY A 98 13.16 -23.50 -5.13
C GLY A 98 13.22 -22.23 -5.98
N VAL A 99 12.11 -21.49 -6.09
CA VAL A 99 12.01 -20.26 -6.87
C VAL A 99 12.48 -19.09 -6.01
N ARG A 100 13.32 -18.24 -6.56
CA ARG A 100 13.90 -17.08 -5.87
C ARG A 100 13.22 -15.75 -6.19
N VAL A 101 12.40 -15.73 -7.23
CA VAL A 101 11.75 -14.52 -7.72
C VAL A 101 10.26 -14.77 -7.87
N VAL A 102 9.47 -13.93 -7.23
CA VAL A 102 8.00 -13.92 -7.33
C VAL A 102 7.58 -12.56 -7.89
N GLU A 103 6.81 -12.57 -8.95
CA GLU A 103 6.37 -11.37 -9.64
C GLU A 103 5.09 -11.67 -10.44
N PRO A 104 4.13 -10.74 -10.56
CA PRO A 104 2.99 -10.89 -11.47
C PRO A 104 3.44 -11.00 -12.94
N THR A 105 2.85 -11.93 -13.68
CA THR A 105 3.05 -12.03 -15.14
C THR A 105 2.34 -10.90 -15.87
N ALA A 106 2.74 -10.64 -17.11
CA ALA A 106 1.91 -9.85 -18.02
C ALA A 106 0.61 -10.62 -18.29
N ALA A 107 -0.53 -9.92 -18.22
CA ALA A 107 -1.80 -10.45 -18.71
C ALA A 107 -1.79 -10.48 -20.25
#